data_56a95e74ed02db606859ff8192a88af3
#
_entry.id   56a95e74ed02db606859ff8192a88af3
#
_cell.length_a   1.000
_cell.length_b   1.000
_cell.length_c   1.000
_cell.angle_alpha   90.00
_cell.angle_beta   90.00
_cell.angle_gamma   90.00
#
_symmetry.space_group_name_H-M   'P 1'
#
loop_
_entity.id
_entity.type
_entity.pdbx_description
1 polymer ?
#
loop_
_entity_poly.entity_id
_entity_poly.type
_entity_poly.pdbx_seq_one_letter_code
_entity_poly.pdbx_strand_id
1 'polypeptide(L)'
;MALIPLRKAVELTGLSKNTLKKYADNGTLRCERTPGGTRLFDSTDLLRFGKAPKSDKLRCYTICYCRVSSTKQRDDLARQVAYLHSLFPEADIIFDIGSGLNYNRKGLRTILERVVSGDQLTVVVTCRDRLTRFGFELIEYLVGLNGGKILVLDQPESCL
;
A
#
# COMPACT_ATOMS: atom_id res chain seq x y z
N MET A 1 13.24 -16.67 -26.06
CA MET A 1 11.82 -17.01 -25.85
C MET A 1 11.71 -18.45 -25.42
N ALA A 2 11.27 -18.66 -24.19
CA ALA A 2 11.03 -20.02 -23.71
C ALA A 2 9.53 -20.29 -23.67
N LEU A 3 9.11 -21.36 -24.29
CA LEU A 3 7.74 -21.86 -24.24
C LEU A 3 7.60 -22.74 -23.00
N ILE A 4 6.63 -22.44 -22.16
CA ILE A 4 6.38 -23.16 -20.92
C ILE A 4 4.96 -23.72 -20.88
N PRO A 5 4.75 -24.88 -20.22
CA PRO A 5 3.42 -25.46 -20.10
C PRO A 5 2.51 -24.61 -19.20
N LEU A 6 1.20 -24.83 -19.33
CA LEU A 6 0.19 -24.11 -18.55
C LEU A 6 0.46 -24.17 -17.04
N ARG A 7 0.90 -25.30 -16.54
CA ARG A 7 1.23 -25.51 -15.13
C ARG A 7 2.28 -24.50 -14.62
N LYS A 8 3.35 -24.31 -15.39
CA LYS A 8 4.38 -23.31 -15.04
C LYS A 8 3.90 -21.90 -15.24
N ALA A 9 3.04 -21.66 -16.23
CA ALA A 9 2.44 -20.35 -16.45
C ALA A 9 1.60 -19.91 -15.24
N VAL A 10 0.85 -20.81 -14.64
CA VAL A 10 0.08 -20.55 -13.43
C VAL A 10 1.02 -20.17 -12.27
N GLU A 11 2.12 -20.88 -12.10
CA GLU A 11 3.09 -20.59 -11.05
C GLU A 11 3.76 -19.22 -11.22
N LEU A 12 4.11 -18.85 -12.45
CA LEU A 12 4.80 -17.58 -12.75
C LEU A 12 3.89 -16.37 -12.60
N THR A 13 2.62 -16.48 -13.00
CA THR A 13 1.70 -15.34 -13.04
C THR A 13 0.78 -15.27 -11.82
N GLY A 14 0.58 -16.39 -11.13
CA GLY A 14 -0.42 -16.48 -10.07
C GLY A 14 -1.87 -16.44 -10.56
N LEU A 15 -2.09 -16.48 -11.88
CA LEU A 15 -3.42 -16.49 -12.47
C LEU A 15 -3.97 -17.90 -12.57
N SER A 16 -5.29 -18.04 -12.55
CA SER A 16 -5.93 -19.35 -12.70
C SER A 16 -5.77 -19.91 -14.10
N LYS A 17 -5.88 -21.23 -14.24
CA LYS A 17 -5.83 -21.90 -15.54
C LYS A 17 -6.86 -21.35 -16.53
N ASN A 18 -8.08 -21.12 -16.05
CA ASN A 18 -9.16 -20.59 -16.89
C ASN A 18 -8.87 -19.18 -17.39
N THR A 19 -8.29 -18.34 -16.54
CA THR A 19 -7.91 -16.97 -16.90
C THR A 19 -6.82 -16.97 -17.97
N LEU A 20 -5.81 -17.81 -17.84
CA LEU A 20 -4.74 -17.95 -18.84
C LEU A 20 -5.25 -18.46 -20.17
N LYS A 21 -6.15 -19.46 -20.17
CA LYS A 21 -6.79 -19.96 -21.38
C LYS A 21 -7.60 -18.88 -22.08
N LYS A 22 -8.33 -18.08 -21.31
CA LYS A 22 -9.13 -16.97 -21.83
C LYS A 22 -8.26 -15.92 -22.51
N TYR A 23 -7.15 -15.55 -21.90
CA TYR A 23 -6.21 -14.60 -22.50
C TYR A 23 -5.54 -15.16 -23.76
N ALA A 24 -5.24 -16.45 -23.79
CA ALA A 24 -4.71 -17.11 -24.98
C ALA A 24 -5.74 -17.12 -26.12
N ASP A 25 -7.00 -17.41 -25.82
CA ASP A 25 -8.08 -17.43 -26.80
C ASP A 25 -8.38 -16.03 -27.36
N ASN A 26 -8.21 -15.00 -26.54
CA ASN A 26 -8.39 -13.60 -26.97
C ASN A 26 -7.20 -13.04 -27.75
N GLY A 27 -6.11 -13.80 -27.87
CA GLY A 27 -4.89 -13.32 -28.52
C GLY A 27 -4.02 -12.40 -27.68
N THR A 28 -4.36 -12.20 -26.40
CA THR A 28 -3.59 -11.36 -25.48
C THR A 28 -2.26 -12.00 -25.10
N LEU A 29 -2.25 -13.34 -24.98
CA LEU A 29 -1.05 -14.12 -24.73
C LEU A 29 -0.73 -14.99 -25.95
N ARG A 30 0.54 -15.05 -26.34
CA ARG A 30 0.99 -15.97 -27.35
C ARG A 30 1.00 -17.38 -26.80
N CYS A 31 0.35 -18.27 -27.51
CA CYS A 31 0.20 -19.66 -27.12
C CYS A 31 0.42 -20.54 -28.35
N GLU A 32 1.26 -21.56 -28.20
CA GLU A 32 1.45 -22.60 -29.21
C GLU A 32 0.91 -23.93 -28.69
N ARG A 33 0.34 -24.72 -29.58
CA ARG A 33 -0.10 -26.06 -29.25
C ARG A 33 0.90 -27.06 -29.77
N THR A 34 1.27 -28.03 -28.92
CA THR A 34 2.06 -29.17 -29.35
C THR A 34 1.20 -30.16 -30.13
N PRO A 35 1.82 -31.09 -30.91
CA PRO A 35 1.07 -32.16 -31.58
C PRO A 35 0.22 -33.01 -30.63
N GLY A 36 0.57 -33.07 -29.36
CA GLY A 36 -0.21 -33.77 -28.33
C GLY A 36 -1.36 -32.98 -27.73
N GLY A 37 -1.62 -31.74 -28.21
CA GLY A 37 -2.72 -30.91 -27.74
C GLY A 37 -2.40 -30.07 -26.50
N THR A 38 -1.16 -30.07 -26.00
CA THR A 38 -0.73 -29.27 -24.85
C THR A 38 -0.48 -27.85 -25.28
N ARG A 39 -1.03 -26.90 -24.53
CA ARG A 39 -0.76 -25.47 -24.75
C ARG A 39 0.55 -25.06 -24.12
N LEU A 40 1.38 -24.35 -24.87
CA LEU A 40 2.62 -23.73 -24.38
C LEU A 40 2.49 -22.23 -24.47
N PHE A 41 2.89 -21.55 -23.42
CA PHE A 41 2.83 -20.09 -23.32
C PHE A 41 4.22 -19.48 -23.42
N ASP A 42 4.31 -18.32 -24.04
CA ASP A 42 5.55 -17.57 -24.11
C ASP A 42 5.86 -16.98 -22.72
N SER A 43 6.99 -17.36 -22.16
CA SER A 43 7.41 -16.86 -20.83
C SER A 43 7.62 -15.36 -20.81
N THR A 44 8.04 -14.76 -21.92
CA THR A 44 8.22 -13.30 -22.01
C THR A 44 6.91 -12.54 -21.85
N ASP A 45 5.85 -13.01 -22.54
CA ASP A 45 4.52 -12.42 -22.40
C ASP A 45 3.96 -12.62 -21.00
N LEU A 46 4.18 -13.79 -20.40
CA LEU A 46 3.75 -14.07 -19.03
C LEU A 46 4.43 -13.19 -18.00
N LEU A 47 5.72 -12.93 -18.15
CA LEU A 47 6.45 -12.03 -17.26
C LEU A 47 5.93 -10.61 -17.34
N ARG A 48 5.56 -10.12 -18.52
CA ARG A 48 4.88 -8.84 -18.67
C ARG A 48 3.54 -8.84 -17.94
N PHE A 49 2.78 -9.91 -18.06
CA PHE A 49 1.47 -10.04 -17.43
C PHE A 49 1.57 -10.11 -15.90
N GLY A 50 2.54 -10.84 -15.38
CA GLY A 50 2.74 -10.99 -13.94
C GLY A 50 3.20 -9.71 -13.23
N LYS A 51 3.90 -8.82 -13.94
CA LYS A 51 4.40 -7.56 -13.40
C LYS A 51 3.53 -6.35 -13.73
N ALA A 52 2.88 -6.34 -14.87
CA ALA A 52 2.16 -5.20 -15.39
C ALA A 52 0.91 -4.79 -14.57
N PRO A 53 0.04 -5.68 -14.09
CA PRO A 53 -1.18 -5.25 -13.41
C PRO A 53 -0.95 -4.61 -12.05
N LYS A 54 0.15 -4.91 -11.40
CA LYS A 54 0.46 -4.37 -10.07
C LYS A 54 1.30 -3.10 -10.13
N SER A 55 1.98 -2.85 -11.24
CA SER A 55 2.84 -1.69 -11.42
C SER A 55 2.16 -0.52 -12.10
N ASP A 56 1.12 -0.74 -12.88
CA ASP A 56 0.45 0.29 -13.68
C ASP A 56 -0.43 1.21 -12.83
N LYS A 57 -0.69 0.86 -11.59
CA LYS A 57 -1.36 1.73 -10.64
C LYS A 57 -0.58 1.69 -9.34
N LEU A 58 0.53 2.40 -9.30
CA LEU A 58 1.07 2.88 -8.05
C LEU A 58 -0.04 3.72 -7.41
N ARG A 59 -0.91 3.05 -6.68
CA ARG A 59 -1.94 3.73 -5.92
C ARG A 59 -1.25 4.44 -4.78
N CYS A 60 -0.98 5.71 -5.01
CA CYS A 60 -0.50 6.60 -3.99
C CYS A 60 -1.72 7.01 -3.14
N TYR A 61 -1.72 6.61 -1.88
CA TYR A 61 -2.74 7.02 -0.94
C TYR A 61 -2.17 8.06 0.00
N THR A 62 -2.93 9.12 0.24
CA THR A 62 -2.59 10.10 1.26
C THR A 62 -3.42 9.82 2.49
N ILE A 63 -2.78 9.65 3.63
CA ILE A 63 -3.41 9.37 4.91
C ILE A 63 -2.98 10.46 5.89
N CYS A 64 -3.96 11.14 6.49
CA CYS A 64 -3.72 12.06 7.59
C CYS A 64 -3.88 11.29 8.90
N TYR A 65 -2.85 11.27 9.72
CA TYR A 65 -2.86 10.57 10.99
C TYR A 65 -2.89 11.57 12.15
N CYS A 66 -3.84 11.39 13.04
CA CYS A 66 -4.04 12.21 14.22
C CYS A 66 -3.97 11.34 15.46
N ARG A 67 -3.42 11.88 16.56
CA ARG A 67 -3.33 11.15 17.81
C ARG A 67 -3.40 12.10 18.99
N VAL A 68 -4.11 11.67 20.03
CA VAL A 68 -4.07 12.26 21.35
C VAL A 68 -3.85 11.17 22.39
N SER A 69 -3.31 11.54 23.55
CA SER A 69 -2.92 10.55 24.56
C SER A 69 -4.11 10.03 25.38
N SER A 70 -5.16 10.82 25.50
CA SER A 70 -6.34 10.43 26.29
C SER A 70 -7.63 10.99 25.70
N THR A 71 -8.76 10.43 26.16
CA THR A 71 -10.10 10.88 25.75
C THR A 71 -10.40 12.31 26.19
N LYS A 72 -9.69 12.82 27.21
CA LYS A 72 -9.83 14.21 27.65
C LYS A 72 -9.37 15.21 26.59
N GLN A 73 -8.58 14.77 25.62
CA GLN A 73 -8.03 15.59 24.55
C GLN A 73 -8.82 15.47 23.24
N ARG A 74 -10.07 15.04 23.30
CA ARG A 74 -10.91 14.88 22.09
C ARG A 74 -11.06 16.16 21.30
N ASP A 75 -11.11 17.31 21.98
CA ASP A 75 -11.19 18.61 21.30
C ASP A 75 -9.93 18.90 20.49
N ASP A 76 -8.76 18.55 21.03
CA ASP A 76 -7.50 18.67 20.30
C ASP A 76 -7.48 17.72 19.10
N LEU A 77 -7.99 16.51 19.26
CA LEU A 77 -8.10 15.56 18.17
C LEU A 77 -8.99 16.11 17.06
N ALA A 78 -10.15 16.65 17.42
CA ALA A 78 -11.06 17.25 16.44
C ALA A 78 -10.41 18.41 15.69
N ARG A 79 -9.61 19.24 16.37
CA ARG A 79 -8.86 20.33 15.72
C ARG A 79 -7.81 19.82 14.75
N GLN A 80 -7.06 18.78 15.13
CA GLN A 80 -6.09 18.13 14.23
C GLN A 80 -6.78 17.59 12.97
N VAL A 81 -7.88 16.88 13.16
CA VAL A 81 -8.66 16.32 12.04
C VAL A 81 -9.15 17.44 11.13
N ALA A 82 -9.75 18.48 11.67
CA ALA A 82 -10.25 19.61 10.89
C ALA A 82 -9.13 20.33 10.14
N TYR A 83 -8.00 20.54 10.78
CA TYR A 83 -6.84 21.19 10.19
C TYR A 83 -6.30 20.37 9.01
N LEU A 84 -6.08 19.08 9.22
CA LEU A 84 -5.56 18.21 8.17
C LEU A 84 -6.57 18.03 7.03
N HIS A 85 -7.84 17.94 7.35
CA HIS A 85 -8.90 17.86 6.34
C HIS A 85 -8.96 19.12 5.46
N SER A 86 -8.70 20.29 6.04
CA SER A 86 -8.66 21.53 5.29
C SER A 86 -7.49 21.60 4.31
N LEU A 87 -6.36 21.01 4.66
CA LEU A 87 -5.17 20.96 3.81
C LEU A 87 -5.22 19.82 2.80
N PHE A 88 -5.79 18.69 3.17
CA PHE A 88 -5.85 17.47 2.36
C PHE A 88 -7.27 16.91 2.32
N PRO A 89 -8.19 17.56 1.60
CA PRO A 89 -9.60 17.17 1.64
C PRO A 89 -9.88 15.79 1.02
N GLU A 90 -8.98 15.29 0.18
CA GLU A 90 -9.13 13.98 -0.44
C GLU A 90 -8.40 12.86 0.32
N ALA A 91 -7.67 13.20 1.37
CA ALA A 91 -6.94 12.22 2.15
C ALA A 91 -7.84 11.48 3.11
N ASP A 92 -7.51 10.20 3.33
CA ASP A 92 -8.14 9.42 4.38
C ASP A 92 -7.64 9.89 5.74
N ILE A 93 -8.53 10.03 6.70
CA ILE A 93 -8.18 10.45 8.05
C ILE A 93 -8.25 9.25 8.99
N ILE A 94 -7.13 8.96 9.63
CA ILE A 94 -7.02 7.90 10.64
C ILE A 94 -6.63 8.57 11.95
N PHE A 95 -7.30 8.21 13.02
CA PHE A 95 -7.00 8.77 14.33
C PHE A 95 -6.95 7.68 15.40
N ASP A 96 -6.18 7.94 16.44
CA ASP A 96 -6.06 7.07 17.60
C ASP A 96 -6.08 7.89 18.88
N ILE A 97 -6.58 7.26 19.93
CA ILE A 97 -6.48 7.76 21.29
C ILE A 97 -5.60 6.78 22.06
N GLY A 98 -4.39 7.20 22.39
CA GLY A 98 -3.43 6.34 23.07
C GLY A 98 -2.03 6.92 23.11
N SER A 99 -1.16 6.30 23.90
CA SER A 99 0.22 6.74 24.05
C SER A 99 1.03 6.62 22.76
N GLY A 100 1.94 7.54 22.51
CA GLY A 100 2.92 7.46 21.43
C GLY A 100 3.88 6.26 21.57
N LEU A 101 3.92 5.64 22.73
CA LEU A 101 4.70 4.42 23.00
C LEU A 101 3.91 3.15 22.73
N ASN A 102 2.62 3.24 22.54
CA ASN A 102 1.75 2.10 22.30
C ASN A 102 1.66 1.80 20.80
N TYR A 103 2.32 0.73 20.37
CA TYR A 103 2.28 0.30 18.97
C TYR A 103 1.04 -0.52 18.60
N ASN A 104 0.20 -0.90 19.58
CA ASN A 104 -1.04 -1.63 19.34
C ASN A 104 -2.24 -0.72 19.00
N ARG A 105 -2.00 0.54 18.70
CA ARG A 105 -3.05 1.46 18.27
C ARG A 105 -3.66 1.01 16.95
N LYS A 106 -4.97 0.98 16.88
CA LYS A 106 -5.69 0.47 15.70
C LYS A 106 -5.35 1.21 14.42
N GLY A 107 -5.31 2.53 14.46
CA GLY A 107 -4.99 3.36 13.30
C GLY A 107 -3.55 3.16 12.85
N LEU A 108 -2.60 3.14 13.79
CA LEU A 108 -1.20 2.90 13.48
C LEU A 108 -1.02 1.50 12.85
N ARG A 109 -1.67 0.49 13.40
CA ARG A 109 -1.62 -0.86 12.83
C ARG A 109 -2.18 -0.92 11.42
N THR A 110 -3.28 -0.20 11.17
CA THR A 110 -3.84 -0.11 9.82
C THR A 110 -2.84 0.46 8.83
N ILE A 111 -2.14 1.53 9.21
CA ILE A 111 -1.09 2.11 8.37
C ILE A 111 0.03 1.11 8.11
N LEU A 112 0.52 0.45 9.16
CA LEU A 112 1.61 -0.52 9.03
C LEU A 112 1.22 -1.73 8.17
N GLU A 113 0.00 -2.23 8.32
CA GLU A 113 -0.50 -3.33 7.51
C GLU A 113 -0.57 -2.97 6.03
N ARG A 114 -0.99 -1.75 5.71
CA ARG A 114 -1.01 -1.27 4.33
C ARG A 114 0.40 -1.13 3.77
N VAL A 115 1.35 -0.66 4.56
CA VAL A 115 2.76 -0.56 4.16
C VAL A 115 3.33 -1.94 3.87
N VAL A 116 3.07 -2.91 4.74
CA VAL A 116 3.53 -4.29 4.57
C VAL A 116 2.88 -4.93 3.34
N SER A 117 1.65 -4.57 3.03
CA SER A 117 0.94 -5.05 1.83
C SER A 117 1.48 -4.47 0.53
N GLY A 118 2.37 -3.49 0.59
CA GLY A 118 3.01 -2.89 -0.58
C GLY A 118 2.36 -1.59 -1.08
N ASP A 119 1.42 -1.02 -0.33
CA ASP A 119 0.80 0.25 -0.69
C ASP A 119 1.80 1.40 -0.56
N GLN A 120 1.78 2.30 -1.53
CA GLN A 120 2.54 3.53 -1.44
C GLN A 120 1.72 4.57 -0.66
N LEU A 121 2.18 4.92 0.53
CA LEU A 121 1.47 5.83 1.41
C LEU A 121 2.21 7.14 1.59
N THR A 122 1.49 8.25 1.54
CA THR A 122 1.94 9.52 2.07
C THR A 122 1.23 9.73 3.39
N VAL A 123 1.95 9.65 4.50
CA VAL A 123 1.39 9.84 5.83
C VAL A 123 1.65 11.25 6.28
N VAL A 124 0.59 11.99 6.58
CA VAL A 124 0.66 13.39 7.00
C VAL A 124 0.37 13.47 8.49
N VAL A 125 1.28 14.06 9.24
CA VAL A 125 1.14 14.27 10.69
C VAL A 125 1.46 15.72 11.04
N THR A 126 0.86 16.22 12.08
CA THR A 126 1.13 17.60 12.53
C THR A 126 2.49 17.71 13.19
N CYS A 127 2.93 16.66 13.89
CA CYS A 127 4.30 16.55 14.40
C CYS A 127 4.70 15.10 14.59
N ARG A 128 6.00 14.86 14.75
CA ARG A 128 6.57 13.51 14.82
C ARG A 128 5.99 12.69 15.97
N ASP A 129 5.79 13.31 17.11
CA ASP A 129 5.24 12.64 18.31
C ASP A 129 3.80 12.13 18.10
N ARG A 130 3.06 12.69 17.16
CA ARG A 130 1.71 12.23 16.85
C ARG A 130 1.70 10.85 16.21
N LEU A 131 2.71 10.54 15.39
CA LEU A 131 2.83 9.21 14.82
C LEU A 131 3.38 8.23 15.86
N THR A 132 4.54 8.53 16.42
CA THR A 132 5.16 7.72 17.46
C THR A 132 6.22 8.53 18.20
N ARG A 133 6.47 8.19 19.46
CA ARG A 133 7.54 8.79 20.23
C ARG A 133 8.90 8.19 19.93
N PHE A 134 8.94 6.87 19.71
CA PHE A 134 10.15 6.15 19.37
C PHE A 134 9.95 5.37 18.08
N GLY A 135 11.02 5.13 17.37
CA GLY A 135 10.96 4.35 16.15
C GLY A 135 10.35 5.08 14.95
N PHE A 136 10.25 6.40 15.00
CA PHE A 136 9.75 7.19 13.87
C PHE A 136 10.55 6.88 12.61
N GLU A 137 11.85 6.82 12.72
CA GLU A 137 12.76 6.53 11.61
C GLU A 137 12.52 5.14 11.01
N LEU A 138 12.16 4.16 11.85
CA LEU A 138 11.80 2.83 11.38
C LEU A 138 10.52 2.86 10.54
N ILE A 139 9.50 3.57 11.00
CA ILE A 139 8.24 3.70 10.27
C ILE A 139 8.48 4.47 8.97
N GLU A 140 9.24 5.55 9.01
CA GLU A 140 9.62 6.31 7.83
C GLU A 140 10.35 5.44 6.80
N TYR A 141 11.28 4.60 7.26
CA TYR A 141 11.99 3.66 6.41
C TYR A 141 11.05 2.66 5.74
N LEU A 142 10.14 2.07 6.51
CA LEU A 142 9.17 1.10 5.98
C LEU A 142 8.25 1.73 4.94
N VAL A 143 7.76 2.93 5.21
CA VAL A 143 6.93 3.68 4.26
C VAL A 143 7.72 3.99 2.99
N GLY A 144 8.98 4.37 3.15
CA GLY A 144 9.87 4.70 2.04
C GLY A 144 10.22 3.51 1.14
N LEU A 145 10.21 2.28 1.67
CA LEU A 145 10.48 1.07 0.89
C LEU A 145 9.48 0.89 -0.25
N ASN A 146 8.26 1.34 -0.09
CA ASN A 146 7.22 1.28 -1.11
C ASN A 146 7.14 2.56 -1.97
N GLY A 147 8.10 3.47 -1.80
CA GLY A 147 8.10 4.76 -2.48
C GLY A 147 7.24 5.82 -1.81
N GLY A 148 6.70 5.54 -0.62
CA GLY A 148 5.93 6.51 0.17
C GLY A 148 6.81 7.49 0.94
N LYS A 149 6.17 8.35 1.71
CA LYS A 149 6.85 9.32 2.57
C LYS A 149 5.98 9.72 3.74
N ILE A 150 6.61 10.31 4.76
CA ILE A 150 5.92 10.91 5.89
C ILE A 150 6.13 12.41 5.84
N LEU A 151 5.04 13.17 5.84
CA LEU A 151 5.05 14.63 5.87
C LEU A 151 4.77 15.09 7.29
N VAL A 152 5.71 15.81 7.88
CA VAL A 152 5.55 16.43 9.19
C VAL A 152 5.35 17.92 8.99
N LEU A 153 4.22 18.43 9.46
CA LEU A 153 3.83 19.83 9.22
C LEU A 153 4.45 20.80 10.22
N ASP A 154 5.08 20.28 11.27
CA ASP A 154 5.77 21.07 12.30
C ASP A 154 4.94 22.23 12.86
N GLN A 155 3.79 21.89 13.42
CA GLN A 155 2.95 22.86 14.13
C GLN A 155 3.25 22.82 15.62
N PRO A 156 3.98 23.79 16.17
CA PRO A 156 4.38 23.75 17.58
C PRO A 156 3.21 23.70 18.55
N GLU A 157 2.11 24.34 18.20
CA GLU A 157 0.89 24.35 19.02
C GLU A 157 0.23 22.98 19.14
N SER A 158 0.45 22.10 18.16
CA SER A 158 -0.11 20.74 18.16
C SER A 158 0.77 19.71 18.85
N CYS A 159 2.02 20.06 19.16
CA CYS A 159 3.01 19.15 19.74
C CYS A 159 3.04 19.17 21.27
N LEU A 160 2.31 20.06 21.90
CA LEU A 160 2.26 20.19 23.36
C LEU A 160 1.33 19.20 24.03
#